data_e299c602df27a0bdc3ba044ed0d0fc81
#
_entry.id   e299c602df27a0bdc3ba044ed0d0fc81
#
_cell.length_a   1.000
_cell.length_b   1.000
_cell.length_c   1.000
_cell.angle_alpha   90.00
_cell.angle_beta   90.00
_cell.angle_gamma   90.00
#
_symmetry.space_group_name_H-M   'P 1'
#
loop_
_entity.id
_entity.type
_entity.pdbx_description
1 polymer ?
#
loop_
_entity_poly.entity_id
_entity_poly.type
_entity_poly.pdbx_seq_one_letter_code
_entity_poly.pdbx_strand_id
1 'polypeptide(L)'
;MGDYLVAQPGDFLYKVAFFLSAQRVTSTMAEEIQLHKHFAPYAPKKGEEYMNSKQLAHFRKILDSLKSELMQDIDRTVHTMQDEATVFADPNDRASQESDMALELRNRDRERKLIKKIEETVQRIESGDYGYCESCGVEIGLKRLEARPTATLCIDCKTLDELREKQVAK
;
A
#
# COMPACT_ATOMS: atom_id res chain seq x y z
N MET A 1 47.27 -32.97 9.89
CA MET A 1 47.31 -32.22 8.65
C MET A 1 45.95 -31.57 8.56
N GLY A 2 45.83 -30.30 8.89
CA GLY A 2 44.58 -29.57 8.95
C GLY A 2 44.44 -28.67 7.73
N ASP A 3 43.37 -28.90 6.97
CA ASP A 3 43.04 -28.10 5.79
C ASP A 3 42.35 -26.80 6.27
N TYR A 4 43.10 -25.69 6.15
CA TYR A 4 42.54 -24.35 6.30
C TYR A 4 41.79 -23.97 5.02
N LEU A 5 40.46 -24.01 5.08
CA LEU A 5 39.58 -23.43 4.07
C LEU A 5 39.72 -21.89 4.09
N VAL A 6 40.47 -21.37 3.14
CA VAL A 6 40.61 -19.93 2.92
C VAL A 6 39.32 -19.42 2.28
N ALA A 7 38.55 -18.66 3.01
CA ALA A 7 37.35 -17.97 2.50
C ALA A 7 37.76 -16.91 1.47
N GLN A 8 37.21 -16.97 0.28
CA GLN A 8 37.44 -16.02 -0.81
C GLN A 8 36.78 -14.67 -0.51
N PRO A 9 37.45 -13.53 -0.76
CA PRO A 9 36.96 -12.19 -0.36
C PRO A 9 35.74 -11.69 -1.16
N GLY A 10 35.21 -12.43 -2.14
CA GLY A 10 34.04 -12.07 -2.94
C GLY A 10 32.69 -12.39 -2.30
N ASP A 11 32.63 -13.39 -1.40
CA ASP A 11 31.37 -13.87 -0.82
C ASP A 11 30.76 -12.92 0.22
N PHE A 12 31.57 -12.10 0.86
CA PHE A 12 31.11 -11.21 1.91
C PHE A 12 30.33 -10.00 1.35
N LEU A 13 30.80 -9.44 0.24
CA LEU A 13 30.14 -8.29 -0.41
C LEU A 13 28.78 -8.69 -1.03
N TYR A 14 28.68 -9.91 -1.58
CA TYR A 14 27.45 -10.41 -2.17
C TYR A 14 26.39 -10.71 -1.10
N LYS A 15 26.78 -11.25 0.05
CA LYS A 15 25.90 -11.49 1.20
C LYS A 15 25.40 -10.19 1.82
N VAL A 16 26.26 -9.18 1.92
CA VAL A 16 25.88 -7.85 2.45
C VAL A 16 24.94 -7.12 1.49
N ALA A 17 25.17 -7.18 0.17
CA ALA A 17 24.29 -6.59 -0.82
C ALA A 17 22.92 -7.28 -0.88
N PHE A 18 22.88 -8.60 -0.74
CA PHE A 18 21.63 -9.37 -0.66
C PHE A 18 20.85 -9.07 0.62
N PHE A 19 21.54 -8.90 1.77
CA PHE A 19 20.91 -8.57 3.04
C PHE A 19 20.36 -7.14 3.04
N LEU A 20 21.05 -6.16 2.42
CA LEU A 20 20.58 -4.79 2.29
C LEU A 20 19.42 -4.65 1.29
N SER A 21 19.36 -5.49 0.26
CA SER A 21 18.22 -5.52 -0.68
C SER A 21 16.97 -6.13 -0.04
N ALA A 22 17.14 -7.17 0.79
CA ALA A 22 16.05 -7.79 1.56
C ALA A 22 15.46 -6.81 2.59
N GLN A 23 16.29 -5.99 3.24
CA GLN A 23 15.82 -4.99 4.21
C GLN A 23 15.02 -3.83 3.56
N ARG A 24 15.34 -3.43 2.31
CA ARG A 24 14.56 -2.42 1.58
C ARG A 24 13.17 -2.91 1.19
N VAL A 25 13.03 -4.18 0.83
CA VAL A 25 11.72 -4.76 0.48
C VAL A 25 10.83 -4.91 1.72
N THR A 26 11.40 -5.22 2.87
CA THR A 26 10.65 -5.33 4.14
C THR A 26 10.23 -3.97 4.69
N SER A 27 11.00 -2.89 4.44
CA SER A 27 10.65 -1.53 4.87
C SER A 27 9.42 -0.99 4.13
N THR A 28 9.34 -1.16 2.81
CA THR A 28 8.17 -0.72 2.03
C THR A 28 6.90 -1.50 2.36
N MET A 29 7.01 -2.79 2.67
CA MET A 29 5.86 -3.59 3.14
C MET A 29 5.43 -3.23 4.56
N ALA A 30 6.37 -2.81 5.41
CA ALA A 30 6.06 -2.39 6.79
C ALA A 30 5.33 -1.03 6.84
N GLU A 31 5.61 -0.12 5.91
CA GLU A 31 4.90 1.16 5.80
C GLU A 31 3.46 1.01 5.30
N GLU A 32 3.19 0.10 4.36
CA GLU A 32 1.81 -0.21 3.93
C GLU A 32 0.96 -0.86 5.04
N ILE A 33 1.59 -1.59 5.98
CA ILE A 33 0.90 -2.22 7.13
C ILE A 33 0.55 -1.19 8.22
N GLN A 34 1.17 -0.01 8.24
CA GLN A 34 0.94 1.00 9.28
C GLN A 34 -0.39 1.76 9.11
N LEU A 35 -0.99 1.72 7.93
CA LEU A 35 -2.23 2.45 7.63
C LEU A 35 -3.47 1.88 8.36
N HIS A 36 -3.37 0.67 8.94
CA HIS A 36 -4.50 -0.01 9.61
C HIS A 36 -4.26 -0.30 11.09
N LYS A 37 -3.37 0.45 11.75
CA LYS A 37 -2.98 0.22 13.15
C LYS A 37 -4.11 0.29 14.18
N HIS A 38 -5.26 0.85 13.81
CA HIS A 38 -6.37 1.06 14.75
C HIS A 38 -7.37 -0.10 14.83
N PHE A 39 -7.30 -1.08 13.92
CA PHE A 39 -8.23 -2.21 13.90
C PHE A 39 -7.51 -3.53 14.19
N ALA A 40 -8.02 -4.29 15.16
CA ALA A 40 -7.56 -5.66 15.37
C ALA A 40 -7.95 -6.52 14.15
N PRO A 41 -7.04 -7.36 13.62
CA PRO A 41 -7.34 -8.25 12.50
C PRO A 41 -8.53 -9.16 12.81
N TYR A 42 -9.38 -9.40 11.83
CA TYR A 42 -10.51 -10.31 11.99
C TYR A 42 -10.03 -11.74 12.17
N ALA A 43 -10.39 -12.38 13.28
CA ALA A 43 -10.09 -13.78 13.56
C ALA A 43 -11.28 -14.65 13.15
N PRO A 44 -11.26 -15.36 12.00
CA PRO A 44 -12.35 -16.20 11.56
C PRO A 44 -12.54 -17.40 12.51
N LYS A 45 -13.78 -17.73 12.83
CA LYS A 45 -14.10 -18.93 13.59
C LYS A 45 -14.14 -20.15 12.67
N LYS A 46 -13.84 -21.33 13.21
CA LYS A 46 -13.94 -22.59 12.43
C LYS A 46 -15.38 -22.80 11.93
N GLY A 47 -15.54 -22.99 10.60
CA GLY A 47 -16.84 -23.19 9.96
C GLY A 47 -17.63 -21.92 9.69
N GLU A 48 -17.01 -20.76 9.79
CA GLU A 48 -17.63 -19.50 9.43
C GLU A 48 -17.66 -19.34 7.90
N GLU A 49 -18.83 -18.97 7.38
CA GLU A 49 -19.01 -18.70 5.95
C GLU A 49 -18.18 -17.49 5.52
N TYR A 50 -17.60 -17.59 4.32
CA TYR A 50 -16.77 -16.52 3.76
C TYR A 50 -17.63 -15.31 3.40
N MET A 51 -17.12 -14.10 3.68
CA MET A 51 -17.81 -12.81 3.48
C MET A 51 -19.18 -12.73 4.11
N ASN A 52 -19.32 -13.28 5.32
CA ASN A 52 -20.54 -13.10 6.10
C ASN A 52 -20.76 -11.64 6.52
N SER A 53 -21.94 -11.32 7.00
CA SER A 53 -22.33 -9.95 7.39
C SER A 53 -21.39 -9.30 8.43
N LYS A 54 -20.75 -10.11 9.29
CA LYS A 54 -19.80 -9.60 10.30
C LYS A 54 -18.46 -9.21 9.67
N GLN A 55 -17.97 -10.03 8.74
CA GLN A 55 -16.75 -9.76 7.99
C GLN A 55 -16.95 -8.53 7.11
N LEU A 56 -18.04 -8.43 6.38
CA LEU A 56 -18.38 -7.26 5.57
C LEU A 56 -18.49 -5.99 6.42
N ALA A 57 -19.11 -6.05 7.59
CA ALA A 57 -19.19 -4.91 8.51
C ALA A 57 -17.81 -4.48 9.07
N HIS A 58 -16.93 -5.45 9.31
CA HIS A 58 -15.56 -5.20 9.74
C HIS A 58 -14.77 -4.46 8.66
N PHE A 59 -14.76 -4.96 7.43
CA PHE A 59 -14.06 -4.32 6.32
C PHE A 59 -14.65 -2.95 5.94
N ARG A 60 -15.97 -2.79 6.02
CA ARG A 60 -16.62 -1.50 5.82
C ARG A 60 -16.12 -0.45 6.82
N LYS A 61 -16.02 -0.80 8.10
CA LYS A 61 -15.47 0.11 9.13
C LYS A 61 -14.02 0.51 8.85
N ILE A 62 -13.20 -0.44 8.41
CA ILE A 62 -11.81 -0.16 8.04
C ILE A 62 -11.74 0.83 6.86
N LEU A 63 -12.55 0.60 5.82
CA LEU A 63 -12.61 1.45 4.63
C LEU A 63 -13.12 2.86 4.95
N ASP A 64 -14.16 2.97 5.77
CA ASP A 64 -14.72 4.26 6.19
C ASP A 64 -13.72 5.07 7.04
N SER A 65 -12.98 4.42 7.97
CA SER A 65 -11.93 5.06 8.74
C SER A 65 -10.79 5.54 7.85
N LEU A 66 -10.31 4.68 6.95
CA LEU A 66 -9.25 5.01 6.01
C LEU A 66 -9.64 6.19 5.10
N LYS A 67 -10.88 6.21 4.61
CA LYS A 67 -11.41 7.32 3.82
C LYS A 67 -11.41 8.62 4.62
N SER A 68 -11.86 8.58 5.88
CA SER A 68 -11.91 9.75 6.77
C SER A 68 -10.53 10.31 7.06
N GLU A 69 -9.55 9.44 7.34
CA GLU A 69 -8.15 9.83 7.57
C GLU A 69 -7.56 10.52 6.34
N LEU A 70 -7.71 9.92 5.15
CA LEU A 70 -7.21 10.50 3.90
C LEU A 70 -7.87 11.85 3.57
N MET A 71 -9.16 12.01 3.84
CA MET A 71 -9.85 13.30 3.63
C MET A 71 -9.30 14.37 4.58
N GLN A 72 -9.08 14.04 5.86
CA GLN A 72 -8.49 14.96 6.83
C GLN A 72 -7.05 15.36 6.46
N ASP A 73 -6.26 14.42 5.93
CA ASP A 73 -4.89 14.71 5.50
C ASP A 73 -4.87 15.63 4.28
N ILE A 74 -5.78 15.44 3.33
CA ILE A 74 -5.96 16.33 2.17
C ILE A 74 -6.31 17.74 2.66
N ASP A 75 -7.30 17.88 3.54
CA ASP A 75 -7.74 19.19 4.04
C ASP A 75 -6.62 19.90 4.80
N ARG A 76 -5.89 19.18 5.65
CA ARG A 76 -4.75 19.72 6.41
C ARG A 76 -3.68 20.28 5.49
N THR A 77 -3.34 19.55 4.43
CA THR A 77 -2.28 19.99 3.50
C THR A 77 -2.73 21.16 2.64
N VAL A 78 -3.98 21.21 2.20
CA VAL A 78 -4.51 22.37 1.46
C VAL A 78 -4.37 23.64 2.32
N HIS A 79 -4.67 23.59 3.62
CA HIS A 79 -4.45 24.71 4.52
C HIS A 79 -2.97 25.08 4.65
N THR A 80 -2.07 24.10 4.84
CA THR A 80 -0.63 24.36 4.94
C THR A 80 -0.08 25.01 3.66
N MET A 81 -0.48 24.52 2.47
CA MET A 81 -0.04 25.10 1.19
C MET A 81 -0.57 26.54 0.98
N GLN A 82 -1.75 26.86 1.49
CA GLN A 82 -2.29 28.23 1.44
C GLN A 82 -1.53 29.20 2.36
N ASP A 83 -1.13 28.71 3.54
CA ASP A 83 -0.40 29.51 4.53
C ASP A 83 1.07 29.72 4.13
N GLU A 84 1.68 28.76 3.43
CA GLU A 84 3.07 28.79 2.97
C GLU A 84 3.27 29.48 1.61
N ALA A 85 2.26 30.09 1.04
CA ALA A 85 2.35 30.81 -0.24
C ALA A 85 3.17 32.12 -0.12
N THR A 86 4.37 32.03 0.49
CA THR A 86 5.33 33.11 0.62
C THR A 86 6.23 33.17 -0.61
N VAL A 87 6.45 34.37 -1.15
CA VAL A 87 7.36 34.62 -2.26
C VAL A 87 8.78 34.70 -1.71
N PHE A 88 9.60 33.69 -1.96
CA PHE A 88 11.01 33.72 -1.62
C PHE A 88 11.79 34.65 -2.58
N ALA A 89 12.65 35.48 -2.01
CA ALA A 89 13.48 36.41 -2.77
C ALA A 89 14.67 35.72 -3.46
N ASP A 90 15.17 34.59 -2.87
CA ASP A 90 16.29 33.81 -3.41
C ASP A 90 15.81 32.79 -4.46
N PRO A 91 16.44 32.75 -5.66
CA PRO A 91 16.15 31.76 -6.70
C PRO A 91 16.36 30.30 -6.25
N ASN A 92 17.34 30.01 -5.40
CA ASN A 92 17.62 28.67 -4.89
C ASN A 92 16.49 28.18 -3.95
N ASP A 93 16.02 29.05 -3.06
CA ASP A 93 14.94 28.73 -2.14
C ASP A 93 13.64 28.51 -2.92
N ARG A 94 13.41 29.29 -3.97
CA ARG A 94 12.27 29.10 -4.88
C ARG A 94 12.31 27.74 -5.58
N ALA A 95 13.48 27.32 -6.12
CA ALA A 95 13.62 26.04 -6.81
C ALA A 95 13.39 24.85 -5.86
N SER A 96 13.85 24.94 -4.62
CA SER A 96 13.60 23.94 -3.58
C SER A 96 12.11 23.85 -3.26
N GLN A 97 11.44 24.99 -3.04
CA GLN A 97 10.00 25.05 -2.79
C GLN A 97 9.17 24.48 -3.94
N GLU A 98 9.53 24.79 -5.19
CA GLU A 98 8.84 24.25 -6.37
C GLU A 98 8.97 22.73 -6.44
N SER A 99 10.13 22.16 -6.07
CA SER A 99 10.35 20.72 -6.01
C SER A 99 9.53 20.05 -4.91
N ASP A 100 9.48 20.65 -3.72
CA ASP A 100 8.71 20.13 -2.60
C ASP A 100 7.21 20.17 -2.90
N MET A 101 6.73 21.28 -3.46
CA MET A 101 5.34 21.42 -3.90
C MET A 101 4.98 20.39 -4.98
N ALA A 102 5.87 20.10 -5.93
CA ALA A 102 5.64 19.08 -6.94
C ALA A 102 5.52 17.67 -6.35
N LEU A 103 6.32 17.35 -5.32
CA LEU A 103 6.20 16.08 -4.59
C LEU A 103 4.88 15.99 -3.84
N GLU A 104 4.48 17.07 -3.19
CA GLU A 104 3.24 17.12 -2.45
C GLU A 104 2.01 16.96 -3.34
N LEU A 105 1.97 17.63 -4.48
CA LEU A 105 0.91 17.45 -5.48
C LEU A 105 0.80 16.00 -5.97
N ARG A 106 1.95 15.31 -6.19
CA ARG A 106 1.94 13.89 -6.55
C ARG A 106 1.37 13.00 -5.45
N ASN A 107 1.66 13.31 -4.18
CA ASN A 107 1.07 12.59 -3.04
C ASN A 107 -0.44 12.79 -3.00
N ARG A 108 -0.94 14.01 -3.21
CA ARG A 108 -2.38 14.30 -3.30
C ARG A 108 -3.08 13.54 -4.41
N ASP A 109 -2.45 13.42 -5.57
CA ASP A 109 -3.01 12.62 -6.66
C ASP A 109 -3.10 11.12 -6.31
N ARG A 110 -2.14 10.58 -5.54
CA ARG A 110 -2.19 9.21 -5.04
C ARG A 110 -3.32 9.03 -4.03
N GLU A 111 -3.47 9.95 -3.10
CA GLU A 111 -4.52 9.92 -2.08
C GLU A 111 -5.91 10.01 -2.70
N ARG A 112 -6.14 10.93 -3.66
CA ARG A 112 -7.40 11.00 -4.42
C ARG A 112 -7.73 9.71 -5.15
N LYS A 113 -6.72 9.09 -5.80
CA LYS A 113 -6.89 7.80 -6.46
C LYS A 113 -7.22 6.69 -5.46
N LEU A 114 -6.65 6.74 -4.26
CA LEU A 114 -6.95 5.78 -3.19
C LEU A 114 -8.37 5.96 -2.65
N ILE A 115 -8.82 7.20 -2.42
CA ILE A 115 -10.19 7.51 -2.02
C ILE A 115 -11.18 6.95 -3.04
N LYS A 116 -10.94 7.18 -4.34
CA LYS A 116 -11.78 6.61 -5.40
C LYS A 116 -11.86 5.08 -5.35
N LYS A 117 -10.71 4.40 -5.14
CA LYS A 117 -10.68 2.95 -4.97
C LYS A 117 -11.44 2.47 -3.73
N ILE A 118 -11.39 3.24 -2.64
CA ILE A 118 -12.17 2.94 -1.43
C ILE A 118 -13.67 3.02 -1.74
N GLU A 119 -14.11 4.06 -2.44
CA GLU A 119 -15.51 4.23 -2.83
C GLU A 119 -16.00 3.10 -3.74
N GLU A 120 -15.22 2.73 -4.76
CA GLU A 120 -15.49 1.58 -5.62
C GLU A 120 -15.58 0.28 -4.81
N THR A 121 -14.70 0.12 -3.81
CA THR A 121 -14.70 -1.05 -2.92
C THR A 121 -15.94 -1.09 -2.02
N VAL A 122 -16.40 0.05 -1.49
CA VAL A 122 -17.63 0.14 -0.71
C VAL A 122 -18.85 -0.22 -1.58
N GLN A 123 -18.89 0.23 -2.83
CA GLN A 123 -19.93 -0.18 -3.78
C GLN A 123 -19.92 -1.69 -4.02
N ARG A 124 -18.75 -2.33 -4.09
CA ARG A 124 -18.63 -3.79 -4.22
C ARG A 124 -19.11 -4.54 -2.96
N ILE A 125 -18.95 -3.95 -1.78
CA ILE A 125 -19.55 -4.51 -0.54
C ILE A 125 -21.09 -4.49 -0.64
N GLU A 126 -21.66 -3.44 -1.19
CA GLU A 126 -23.11 -3.27 -1.34
C GLU A 126 -23.69 -4.17 -2.44
N SER A 127 -22.94 -4.42 -3.52
CA SER A 127 -23.35 -5.36 -4.58
C SER A 127 -23.15 -6.83 -4.20
N GLY A 128 -22.38 -7.14 -3.16
CA GLY A 128 -22.06 -8.50 -2.74
C GLY A 128 -20.86 -9.13 -3.45
N ASP A 129 -20.13 -8.38 -4.28
CA ASP A 129 -18.98 -8.87 -5.05
C ASP A 129 -17.65 -8.70 -4.29
N TYR A 130 -17.68 -8.11 -3.09
CA TYR A 130 -16.49 -7.92 -2.29
C TYR A 130 -15.91 -9.23 -1.78
N GLY A 131 -14.60 -9.35 -1.83
CA GLY A 131 -13.87 -10.55 -1.39
C GLY A 131 -13.58 -11.55 -2.51
N TYR A 132 -14.14 -11.37 -3.70
CA TYR A 132 -13.90 -12.23 -4.86
C TYR A 132 -13.01 -11.55 -5.89
N CYS A 133 -12.13 -12.34 -6.51
CA CYS A 133 -11.19 -11.86 -7.52
C CYS A 133 -11.91 -11.52 -8.83
N GLU A 134 -11.71 -10.30 -9.35
CA GLU A 134 -12.30 -9.86 -10.61
C GLU A 134 -11.83 -10.68 -11.84
N SER A 135 -10.63 -11.27 -11.77
CA SER A 135 -10.05 -11.99 -12.90
C SER A 135 -10.44 -13.48 -12.94
N CYS A 136 -10.49 -14.15 -11.79
CA CYS A 136 -10.70 -15.61 -11.72
C CYS A 136 -11.90 -16.02 -10.85
N GLY A 137 -12.58 -15.09 -10.17
CA GLY A 137 -13.73 -15.38 -9.33
C GLY A 137 -13.43 -16.10 -8.00
N VAL A 138 -12.18 -16.45 -7.74
CA VAL A 138 -11.77 -17.15 -6.50
C VAL A 138 -11.77 -16.19 -5.32
N GLU A 139 -12.03 -16.70 -4.12
CA GLU A 139 -11.98 -15.94 -2.87
C GLU A 139 -10.61 -15.28 -2.65
N ILE A 140 -10.61 -14.01 -2.33
CA ILE A 140 -9.41 -13.28 -1.88
C ILE A 140 -9.24 -13.59 -0.40
N GLY A 141 -8.12 -14.21 0.01
CA GLY A 141 -7.90 -14.59 1.40
C GLY A 141 -8.05 -13.42 2.37
N LEU A 142 -8.71 -13.63 3.52
CA LEU A 142 -8.94 -12.60 4.54
C LEU A 142 -7.67 -11.86 4.95
N LYS A 143 -6.54 -12.57 5.10
CA LYS A 143 -5.24 -11.96 5.44
C LYS A 143 -4.79 -10.94 4.39
N ARG A 144 -5.11 -11.15 3.13
CA ARG A 144 -4.78 -10.22 2.05
C ARG A 144 -5.69 -8.99 2.10
N LEU A 145 -6.98 -9.18 2.40
CA LEU A 145 -7.93 -8.08 2.57
C LEU A 145 -7.64 -7.26 3.84
N GLU A 146 -7.18 -7.89 4.92
CA GLU A 146 -6.70 -7.18 6.12
C GLU A 146 -5.48 -6.30 5.80
N ALA A 147 -4.52 -6.81 5.01
CA ALA A 147 -3.36 -6.02 4.60
C ALA A 147 -3.71 -4.94 3.55
N ARG A 148 -4.67 -5.23 2.66
CA ARG A 148 -5.10 -4.34 1.57
C ARG A 148 -6.60 -4.45 1.35
N PRO A 149 -7.42 -3.69 2.08
CA PRO A 149 -8.88 -3.77 1.98
C PRO A 149 -9.45 -3.44 0.61
N THR A 150 -8.73 -2.66 -0.19
CA THR A 150 -9.10 -2.31 -1.57
C THR A 150 -8.61 -3.30 -2.63
N ALA A 151 -8.20 -4.52 -2.23
CA ALA A 151 -7.71 -5.52 -3.18
C ALA A 151 -8.87 -6.09 -4.02
N THR A 152 -8.69 -6.08 -5.34
CA THR A 152 -9.65 -6.64 -6.32
C THR A 152 -9.18 -7.95 -6.94
N LEU A 153 -7.90 -8.30 -6.78
CA LEU A 153 -7.28 -9.50 -7.34
C LEU A 153 -6.72 -10.40 -6.24
N CYS A 154 -6.80 -11.71 -6.44
CA CYS A 154 -6.10 -12.68 -5.61
C CYS A 154 -4.56 -12.57 -5.80
N ILE A 155 -3.78 -13.29 -4.98
CA ILE A 155 -2.32 -13.23 -5.03
C ILE A 155 -1.81 -13.67 -6.41
N ASP A 156 -2.32 -14.78 -6.93
CA ASP A 156 -1.86 -15.36 -8.19
C ASP A 156 -2.16 -14.44 -9.38
N CYS A 157 -3.38 -13.93 -9.47
CA CYS A 157 -3.75 -13.00 -10.54
C CYS A 157 -2.94 -11.69 -10.47
N LYS A 158 -2.68 -11.16 -9.27
CA LYS A 158 -1.85 -9.96 -9.13
C LYS A 158 -0.40 -10.20 -9.51
N THR A 159 0.17 -11.35 -9.14
CA THR A 159 1.54 -11.73 -9.55
C THR A 159 1.66 -11.85 -11.06
N LEU A 160 0.68 -12.46 -11.72
CA LEU A 160 0.66 -12.57 -13.20
C LEU A 160 0.54 -11.20 -13.86
N ASP A 161 -0.26 -10.31 -13.29
CA ASP A 161 -0.44 -8.94 -13.77
C ASP A 161 0.87 -8.15 -13.69
N GLU A 162 1.56 -8.20 -12.55
CA GLU A 162 2.86 -7.57 -12.35
C GLU A 162 3.95 -8.13 -13.29
N LEU A 163 3.92 -9.42 -13.58
CA LEU A 163 4.83 -10.02 -14.56
C LEU A 163 4.56 -9.49 -15.98
N ARG A 164 3.30 -9.32 -16.36
CA ARG A 164 2.92 -8.73 -17.65
C ARG A 164 3.34 -7.26 -17.73
N GLU A 165 3.08 -6.47 -16.69
CA GLU A 165 3.51 -5.06 -16.63
C GLU A 165 5.03 -4.92 -16.83
N LYS A 166 5.84 -5.77 -16.16
CA LYS A 166 7.30 -5.81 -16.30
C LYS A 166 7.79 -6.21 -17.70
N GLN A 167 7.02 -7.03 -18.43
CA GLN A 167 7.35 -7.41 -19.80
C GLN A 167 7.05 -6.29 -20.80
N VAL A 168 5.99 -5.52 -20.57
CA VAL A 168 5.59 -4.40 -21.44
C VAL A 168 6.45 -3.15 -21.21
N ALA A 169 6.95 -2.96 -19.99
CA ALA A 169 7.79 -1.80 -19.62
C ALA A 169 9.26 -1.89 -20.10
N LYS A 170 9.63 -2.96 -20.80
CA LYS A 170 10.93 -3.12 -21.51
C LYS A 170 10.81 -2.71 -22.95
#